data_11159e66eaa5981462c8e356a44a568d
#
_entry.id   11159e66eaa5981462c8e356a44a568d
#
_cell.length_a   1.000
_cell.length_b   1.000
_cell.length_c   1.000
_cell.angle_alpha   90.00
_cell.angle_beta   90.00
_cell.angle_gamma   90.00
#
_symmetry.space_group_name_H-M   'P 1'
#
loop_
_entity.id
_entity.type
_entity.pdbx_description
1 polymer ?
#
loop_
_entity_poly.entity_id
_entity_poly.type
_entity_poly.pdbx_seq_one_letter_code
_entity_poly.pdbx_strand_id
1 'polypeptide(L)'
;MASPASKTKFYRGTGRRKTSVARVRLTEGTGKIIINGKDFVAYFNEDKDRYFVEGPLLVTDLRERVDVVADVKGGGATGQAGAVGQGLARAIKIMFGLTTPAAPAQAAEGAEPTVEDPANSMARGLRDSGFLTRDGRMKERKKYGRKGARKSFQFSKR
;
A
#
# COMPACT_ATOMS: atom_id res chain seq x y z
N MET A 1 -9.01 -36.39 17.36
CA MET A 1 -8.47 -35.29 18.20
C MET A 1 -8.00 -34.17 17.27
N ALA A 2 -8.73 -33.07 17.23
CA ALA A 2 -8.37 -31.93 16.39
C ALA A 2 -7.25 -31.18 17.10
N SER A 3 -6.08 -31.07 16.44
CA SER A 3 -4.96 -30.24 16.89
C SER A 3 -5.42 -28.79 17.08
N PRO A 4 -5.04 -28.10 18.17
CA PRO A 4 -5.38 -26.71 18.34
C PRO A 4 -4.73 -25.91 17.19
N ALA A 5 -5.58 -25.25 16.40
CA ALA A 5 -5.14 -24.34 15.34
C ALA A 5 -4.16 -23.34 15.97
N SER A 6 -2.90 -23.44 15.60
CA SER A 6 -1.87 -22.47 15.99
C SER A 6 -2.36 -21.09 15.56
N LYS A 7 -2.51 -20.17 16.51
CA LYS A 7 -2.94 -18.80 16.25
C LYS A 7 -1.85 -18.12 15.45
N THR A 8 -1.89 -18.26 14.13
CA THR A 8 -0.95 -17.57 13.23
C THR A 8 -1.04 -16.07 13.48
N LYS A 9 0.08 -15.50 13.91
CA LYS A 9 0.19 -14.06 14.13
C LYS A 9 0.10 -13.37 12.76
N PHE A 10 -0.82 -12.45 12.59
CA PHE A 10 -0.96 -11.69 11.36
C PHE A 10 -0.93 -10.19 11.61
N TYR A 11 -0.34 -9.46 10.66
CA TYR A 11 -0.22 -8.01 10.69
C TYR A 11 -1.22 -7.39 9.71
N ARG A 12 -1.94 -6.37 10.13
CA ARG A 12 -3.00 -5.75 9.34
C ARG A 12 -2.57 -4.40 8.81
N GLY A 13 -2.83 -4.16 7.51
CA GLY A 13 -2.70 -2.84 6.91
C GLY A 13 -3.92 -2.49 6.09
N THR A 14 -4.32 -1.23 6.13
CA THR A 14 -5.41 -0.71 5.30
C THR A 14 -4.86 0.30 4.30
N GLY A 15 -5.13 0.08 3.02
CA GLY A 15 -4.78 1.01 1.96
C GLY A 15 -5.99 1.56 1.23
N ARG A 16 -5.85 2.75 0.65
CA ARG A 16 -6.91 3.44 -0.10
C ARG A 16 -6.34 4.16 -1.29
N ARG A 17 -6.95 3.97 -2.47
CA ARG A 17 -6.63 4.74 -3.67
C ARG A 17 -7.91 4.98 -4.48
N LYS A 18 -8.13 6.21 -4.95
CA LYS A 18 -9.41 6.61 -5.56
C LYS A 18 -10.57 6.22 -4.66
N THR A 19 -11.52 5.42 -5.16
CA THR A 19 -12.67 4.87 -4.41
C THR A 19 -12.41 3.47 -3.86
N SER A 20 -11.22 2.89 -4.14
CA SER A 20 -10.86 1.53 -3.69
C SER A 20 -10.35 1.54 -2.27
N VAL A 21 -10.73 0.51 -1.51
CA VAL A 21 -10.27 0.25 -0.16
C VAL A 21 -9.78 -1.20 -0.08
N ALA A 22 -8.57 -1.41 0.40
CA ALA A 22 -7.98 -2.72 0.62
C ALA A 22 -7.71 -2.95 2.11
N ARG A 23 -8.08 -4.11 2.60
CA ARG A 23 -7.71 -4.63 3.93
C ARG A 23 -6.73 -5.76 3.71
N VAL A 24 -5.49 -5.56 4.09
CA VAL A 24 -4.41 -6.52 3.90
C VAL A 24 -4.08 -7.19 5.22
N ARG A 25 -3.90 -8.50 5.17
CA ARG A 25 -3.35 -9.33 6.25
C ARG A 25 -2.06 -9.93 5.75
N LEU A 26 -1.00 -9.75 6.50
CA LEU A 26 0.32 -10.25 6.23
C LEU A 26 0.67 -11.30 7.28
N THR A 27 1.17 -12.44 6.84
CA THR A 27 1.66 -13.53 7.68
C THR A 27 3.03 -13.97 7.20
N GLU A 28 3.84 -14.55 8.04
CA GLU A 28 5.04 -15.25 7.60
C GLU A 28 4.63 -16.45 6.75
N GLY A 29 5.32 -16.68 5.62
CA GLY A 29 4.91 -17.71 4.67
C GLY A 29 5.89 -17.92 3.51
N THR A 30 5.38 -18.25 2.36
CA THR A 30 6.10 -18.69 1.17
C THR A 30 5.99 -17.75 -0.03
N GLY A 31 5.44 -16.56 0.15
CA GLY A 31 5.28 -15.57 -0.93
C GLY A 31 3.96 -15.65 -1.67
N LYS A 32 2.95 -16.30 -1.12
CA LYS A 32 1.63 -16.43 -1.76
C LYS A 32 0.81 -15.17 -1.58
N ILE A 33 0.27 -14.63 -2.68
CA ILE A 33 -0.57 -13.41 -2.67
C ILE A 33 -1.97 -13.76 -3.16
N ILE A 34 -2.95 -13.62 -2.27
CA ILE A 34 -4.37 -13.89 -2.56
C ILE A 34 -5.18 -12.62 -2.42
N ILE A 35 -5.97 -12.28 -3.46
CA ILE A 35 -6.82 -11.10 -3.48
C ILE A 35 -8.27 -11.53 -3.74
N ASN A 36 -9.16 -11.25 -2.80
CA ASN A 36 -10.56 -11.67 -2.86
C ASN A 36 -10.73 -13.17 -3.18
N GLY A 37 -9.87 -14.03 -2.61
CA GLY A 37 -9.89 -15.49 -2.82
C GLY A 37 -9.29 -15.97 -4.14
N LYS A 38 -8.74 -15.09 -4.98
CA LYS A 38 -8.07 -15.42 -6.24
C LYS A 38 -6.57 -15.11 -6.15
N ASP A 39 -5.77 -15.84 -6.93
CA ASP A 39 -4.36 -15.49 -7.09
C ASP A 39 -4.21 -14.09 -7.71
N PHE A 40 -3.22 -13.32 -7.26
CA PHE A 40 -3.06 -11.92 -7.68
C PHE A 40 -2.75 -11.78 -9.18
N VAL A 41 -2.07 -12.77 -9.77
CA VAL A 41 -1.76 -12.79 -11.21
C VAL A 41 -3.03 -12.98 -12.04
N ALA A 42 -3.95 -13.83 -11.56
CA ALA A 42 -5.25 -14.05 -12.20
C ALA A 42 -6.24 -12.89 -11.93
N TYR A 43 -6.05 -12.15 -10.84
CA TYR A 43 -6.91 -11.03 -10.48
C TYR A 43 -6.55 -9.74 -11.23
N PHE A 44 -5.26 -9.43 -11.39
CA PHE A 44 -4.76 -8.28 -12.14
C PHE A 44 -4.17 -8.71 -13.48
N ASN A 45 -4.83 -8.33 -14.57
CA ASN A 45 -4.39 -8.68 -15.93
C ASN A 45 -3.22 -7.82 -16.42
N GLU A 46 -3.07 -6.58 -15.90
CA GLU A 46 -2.06 -5.64 -16.34
C GLU A 46 -0.80 -5.72 -15.46
N ASP A 47 0.37 -5.80 -16.07
CA ASP A 47 1.65 -5.92 -15.37
C ASP A 47 1.95 -4.71 -14.49
N LYS A 48 1.53 -3.51 -14.89
CA LYS A 48 1.65 -2.31 -14.04
C LYS A 48 0.89 -2.44 -12.72
N ASP A 49 -0.29 -3.09 -12.73
CA ASP A 49 -1.10 -3.27 -11.54
C ASP A 49 -0.48 -4.35 -10.64
N ARG A 50 0.10 -5.40 -11.23
CA ARG A 50 0.89 -6.42 -10.51
C ARG A 50 2.10 -5.78 -9.83
N TYR A 51 2.83 -4.91 -10.55
CA TYR A 51 3.97 -4.18 -9.99
C TYR A 51 3.58 -3.33 -8.78
N PHE A 52 2.43 -2.66 -8.78
CA PHE A 52 1.96 -1.91 -7.62
C PHE A 52 1.70 -2.79 -6.40
N VAL A 53 1.26 -4.03 -6.61
CA VAL A 53 1.04 -5.00 -5.52
C VAL A 53 2.36 -5.54 -4.98
N GLU A 54 3.28 -5.92 -5.85
CA GLU A 54 4.57 -6.51 -5.46
C GLU A 54 5.59 -5.47 -4.99
N GLY A 55 5.48 -4.22 -5.46
CA GLY A 55 6.47 -3.17 -5.20
C GLY A 55 6.90 -3.03 -3.75
N PRO A 56 6.01 -2.98 -2.77
CA PRO A 56 6.40 -2.93 -1.35
C PRO A 56 7.22 -4.14 -0.89
N LEU A 57 6.93 -5.34 -1.43
CA LEU A 57 7.66 -6.57 -1.09
C LEU A 57 9.05 -6.60 -1.72
N LEU A 58 9.17 -6.10 -2.96
CA LEU A 58 10.45 -6.00 -3.65
C LEU A 58 11.38 -4.99 -2.99
N VAL A 59 10.87 -3.85 -2.57
CA VAL A 59 11.65 -2.82 -1.86
C VAL A 59 12.17 -3.31 -0.50
N THR A 60 11.47 -4.29 0.09
CA THR A 60 11.83 -4.82 1.43
C THR A 60 12.41 -6.22 1.40
N ASP A 61 12.65 -6.81 0.22
CA ASP A 61 13.14 -8.19 0.03
C ASP A 61 12.31 -9.26 0.75
N LEU A 62 11.00 -9.02 0.86
CA LEU A 62 10.07 -9.92 1.57
C LEU A 62 9.22 -10.78 0.63
N ARG A 63 9.45 -10.74 -0.69
CA ARG A 63 8.58 -11.38 -1.68
C ARG A 63 8.36 -12.88 -1.45
N GLU A 64 9.36 -13.58 -0.97
CA GLU A 64 9.34 -15.03 -0.74
C GLU A 64 9.15 -15.44 0.73
N ARG A 65 9.10 -14.45 1.63
CA ARG A 65 9.08 -14.70 3.08
C ARG A 65 7.72 -14.49 3.73
N VAL A 66 6.77 -13.90 3.01
CA VAL A 66 5.48 -13.52 3.57
C VAL A 66 4.32 -13.89 2.65
N ASP A 67 3.25 -14.36 3.26
CA ASP A 67 1.99 -14.58 2.59
C ASP A 67 1.05 -13.39 2.80
N VAL A 68 0.34 -13.01 1.74
CA VAL A 68 -0.53 -11.84 1.71
C VAL A 68 -1.95 -12.26 1.38
N VAL A 69 -2.90 -11.90 2.22
CA VAL A 69 -4.33 -12.04 1.94
C VAL A 69 -4.95 -10.64 1.96
N ALA A 70 -5.56 -10.24 0.86
CA ALA A 70 -6.16 -8.93 0.72
C ALA A 70 -7.65 -9.01 0.36
N ASP A 71 -8.48 -8.33 1.13
CA ASP A 71 -9.88 -8.09 0.83
C ASP A 71 -10.03 -6.68 0.24
N VAL A 72 -10.45 -6.58 -1.02
CA VAL A 72 -10.50 -5.31 -1.75
C VAL A 72 -11.92 -5.02 -2.22
N LYS A 73 -12.37 -3.77 -2.05
CA LYS A 73 -13.70 -3.31 -2.46
C LYS A 73 -13.64 -1.94 -3.14
N GLY A 74 -14.54 -1.75 -4.10
CA GLY A 74 -14.74 -0.49 -4.81
C GLY A 74 -13.69 -0.17 -5.87
N GLY A 75 -13.97 0.80 -6.72
CA GLY A 75 -13.08 1.28 -7.78
C GLY A 75 -12.82 0.28 -8.91
N GLY A 76 -11.80 0.55 -9.70
CA GLY A 76 -11.31 -0.32 -10.78
C GLY A 76 -9.97 -0.97 -10.45
N ALA A 77 -9.47 -1.85 -11.32
CA ALA A 77 -8.27 -2.66 -11.12
C ALA A 77 -7.06 -1.84 -10.64
N THR A 78 -6.69 -0.78 -11.36
CA THR A 78 -5.56 0.09 -10.99
C THR A 78 -5.75 0.80 -9.63
N GLY A 79 -6.99 1.15 -9.28
CA GLY A 79 -7.30 1.72 -7.96
C GLY A 79 -7.14 0.67 -6.85
N GLN A 80 -7.58 -0.55 -7.12
CA GLN A 80 -7.48 -1.68 -6.22
C GLN A 80 -6.01 -2.09 -6.00
N ALA A 81 -5.23 -2.22 -7.08
CA ALA A 81 -3.80 -2.53 -7.00
C ALA A 81 -3.03 -1.53 -6.13
N GLY A 82 -3.22 -0.22 -6.38
CA GLY A 82 -2.59 0.80 -5.55
C GLY A 82 -3.09 0.83 -4.10
N ALA A 83 -4.35 0.44 -3.84
CA ALA A 83 -4.85 0.30 -2.47
C ALA A 83 -4.21 -0.91 -1.77
N VAL A 84 -4.04 -2.04 -2.48
CA VAL A 84 -3.34 -3.22 -1.94
C VAL A 84 -1.90 -2.89 -1.61
N GLY A 85 -1.15 -2.29 -2.54
CA GLY A 85 0.25 -1.90 -2.31
C GLY A 85 0.41 -0.99 -1.08
N GLN A 86 -0.43 0.05 -0.94
CA GLN A 86 -0.40 0.91 0.24
C GLN A 86 -0.75 0.15 1.53
N GLY A 87 -1.76 -0.73 1.49
CA GLY A 87 -2.15 -1.55 2.64
C GLY A 87 -1.03 -2.49 3.06
N LEU A 88 -0.35 -3.08 2.08
CA LEU A 88 0.78 -3.98 2.28
C LEU A 88 1.98 -3.26 2.91
N ALA A 89 2.38 -2.10 2.38
CA ALA A 89 3.45 -1.28 2.95
C ALA A 89 3.17 -0.92 4.42
N ARG A 90 1.92 -0.63 4.77
CA ARG A 90 1.51 -0.37 6.16
C ARG A 90 1.56 -1.62 7.04
N ALA A 91 1.19 -2.80 6.50
CA ALA A 91 1.29 -4.06 7.23
C ALA A 91 2.75 -4.42 7.51
N ILE A 92 3.64 -4.25 6.52
CA ILE A 92 5.11 -4.43 6.67
C ILE A 92 5.63 -3.47 7.75
N LYS A 93 5.23 -2.20 7.70
CA LYS A 93 5.62 -1.23 8.73
C LYS A 93 5.26 -1.69 10.14
N ILE A 94 4.10 -2.31 10.34
CA ILE A 94 3.66 -2.83 11.64
C ILE A 94 4.45 -4.10 12.01
N MET A 95 4.71 -4.98 11.04
CA MET A 95 5.44 -6.23 11.24
C MET A 95 6.86 -5.98 11.81
N PHE A 96 7.53 -4.99 11.30
CA PHE A 96 8.90 -4.62 11.74
C PHE A 96 8.93 -3.57 12.86
N GLY A 97 7.79 -3.24 13.47
CA GLY A 97 7.74 -2.25 14.56
C GLY A 97 8.15 -0.84 14.15
N LEU A 98 8.16 -0.54 12.85
CA LEU A 98 8.54 0.77 12.28
C LEU A 98 7.50 1.87 12.58
N THR A 99 6.58 1.61 13.48
CA THR A 99 5.69 2.63 14.02
C THR A 99 6.52 3.48 14.95
N THR A 100 7.04 4.59 14.47
CA THR A 100 7.63 5.61 15.33
C THR A 100 6.58 5.95 16.37
N PRO A 101 6.80 5.70 17.67
CA PRO A 101 6.01 6.42 18.67
C PRO A 101 6.28 7.89 18.40
N ALA A 102 5.24 8.71 18.37
CA ALA A 102 5.39 10.15 18.50
C ALA A 102 5.90 10.40 19.91
N ALA A 103 7.19 10.21 20.13
CA ALA A 103 7.86 10.69 21.32
C ALA A 103 8.20 12.17 21.07
N PRO A 104 7.91 13.06 22.01
CA PRO A 104 8.36 14.44 21.90
C PRO A 104 9.88 14.44 21.81
N ALA A 105 10.38 15.17 20.82
CA ALA A 105 11.79 15.40 20.64
C ALA A 105 12.39 16.01 21.92
N GLN A 106 13.07 15.18 22.70
CA GLN A 106 14.16 15.69 23.52
C GLN A 106 15.41 15.54 22.64
N ALA A 107 15.81 16.66 22.10
CA ALA A 107 17.06 16.83 21.41
C ALA A 107 18.19 16.52 22.38
N ALA A 108 18.84 15.36 22.20
CA ALA A 108 20.19 15.15 22.66
C ALA A 108 21.09 15.49 21.48
N GLU A 109 21.63 16.73 21.48
CA GLU A 109 22.75 17.11 20.65
C GLU A 109 23.92 16.16 20.95
N GLY A 110 24.45 15.50 19.92
CA GLY A 110 25.74 14.84 19.98
C GLY A 110 25.80 13.34 19.73
N ALA A 111 24.79 12.70 19.11
CA ALA A 111 24.94 11.32 18.65
C ALA A 111 25.25 11.31 17.13
N GLU A 112 26.49 10.94 16.79
CA GLU A 112 26.90 10.60 15.42
C GLU A 112 25.97 9.51 14.87
N PRO A 113 25.72 9.45 13.55
CA PRO A 113 24.85 8.46 12.94
C PRO A 113 25.52 7.08 12.97
N THR A 114 25.37 6.38 14.08
CA THR A 114 25.83 5.00 14.23
C THR A 114 24.92 4.09 13.45
N VAL A 115 25.52 3.31 12.54
CA VAL A 115 25.03 2.10 11.87
C VAL A 115 23.53 2.14 11.57
N GLU A 116 23.19 2.33 10.29
CA GLU A 116 21.79 2.31 9.84
C GLU A 116 21.14 0.96 10.18
N ASP A 117 20.30 0.93 11.20
CA ASP A 117 19.50 -0.24 11.54
C ASP A 117 18.74 -0.69 10.28
N PRO A 118 18.81 -1.97 9.87
CA PRO A 118 18.16 -2.49 8.67
C PRO A 118 16.64 -2.21 8.66
N ALA A 119 16.03 -2.14 9.82
CA ALA A 119 14.64 -1.74 9.99
C ALA A 119 14.39 -0.29 9.54
N ASN A 120 15.31 0.62 9.87
CA ASN A 120 15.20 2.04 9.50
C ASN A 120 15.42 2.25 8.00
N SER A 121 16.32 1.48 7.38
CA SER A 121 16.54 1.48 5.94
C SER A 121 15.32 0.99 5.15
N MET A 122 14.64 -0.08 5.60
CA MET A 122 13.37 -0.55 5.02
C MET A 122 12.26 0.51 5.12
N ALA A 123 12.14 1.17 6.29
CA ALA A 123 11.14 2.23 6.47
C ALA A 123 11.40 3.42 5.54
N ARG A 124 12.67 3.77 5.34
CA ARG A 124 13.10 4.81 4.42
C ARG A 124 12.77 4.40 2.99
N GLY A 125 13.15 3.19 2.54
CA GLY A 125 12.84 2.66 1.22
C GLY A 125 11.34 2.67 0.89
N LEU A 126 10.48 2.26 1.81
CA LEU A 126 9.02 2.31 1.65
C LEU A 126 8.47 3.76 1.58
N ARG A 127 9.10 4.71 2.26
CA ARG A 127 8.72 6.12 2.24
C ARG A 127 9.15 6.78 0.92
N ASP A 128 10.38 6.56 0.51
CA ASP A 128 10.98 7.16 -0.69
C ASP A 128 10.31 6.61 -1.96
N SER A 129 9.94 5.34 -1.98
CA SER A 129 9.13 4.72 -3.03
C SER A 129 7.66 5.20 -3.05
N GLY A 130 7.22 5.98 -2.06
CA GLY A 130 5.88 6.56 -2.00
C GLY A 130 4.76 5.58 -1.61
N PHE A 131 5.04 4.32 -1.30
CA PHE A 131 4.02 3.32 -0.96
C PHE A 131 3.27 3.62 0.34
N LEU A 132 3.85 4.34 1.27
CA LEU A 132 3.19 4.74 2.52
C LEU A 132 2.24 5.92 2.36
N THR A 133 2.45 6.73 1.31
CA THR A 133 1.67 7.94 1.05
C THR A 133 0.44 7.63 0.21
N ARG A 134 -0.71 8.19 0.57
CA ARG A 134 -1.92 8.03 -0.25
C ARG A 134 -1.87 8.96 -1.46
N ASP A 135 -2.04 8.42 -2.66
CA ASP A 135 -2.34 9.21 -3.86
C ASP A 135 -3.78 9.73 -3.77
N GLY A 136 -3.93 11.03 -3.56
CA GLY A 136 -5.23 11.70 -3.42
C GLY A 136 -5.93 12.02 -4.73
N ARG A 137 -5.29 11.79 -5.90
CA ARG A 137 -5.85 12.12 -7.20
C ARG A 137 -7.08 11.27 -7.51
N MET A 138 -8.20 11.93 -7.75
CA MET A 138 -9.47 11.32 -8.14
C MET A 138 -9.99 11.97 -9.41
N LYS A 139 -10.94 11.32 -10.10
CA LYS A 139 -11.63 11.93 -11.25
C LYS A 139 -12.44 13.12 -10.76
N GLU A 140 -12.12 14.29 -11.30
CA GLU A 140 -12.83 15.53 -10.99
C GLU A 140 -14.22 15.52 -11.65
N ARG A 141 -15.24 15.88 -10.90
CA ARG A 141 -16.63 15.95 -11.37
C ARG A 141 -16.81 17.07 -12.42
N LYS A 142 -17.55 16.79 -13.46
CA LYS A 142 -18.04 17.83 -14.38
C LYS A 142 -18.80 18.92 -13.59
N LYS A 143 -18.57 20.19 -13.91
CA LYS A 143 -19.26 21.32 -13.30
C LYS A 143 -20.32 21.86 -14.23
N TYR A 144 -21.34 22.48 -13.67
CA TYR A 144 -22.36 23.17 -14.47
C TYR A 144 -21.72 24.32 -15.28
N GLY A 145 -22.28 24.66 -16.43
CA GLY A 145 -21.73 25.68 -17.31
C GLY A 145 -20.41 25.36 -18.00
N ARG A 146 -19.90 24.12 -17.90
CA ARG A 146 -18.66 23.65 -18.52
C ARG A 146 -18.85 22.35 -19.28
N LYS A 147 -18.03 22.09 -20.32
CA LYS A 147 -18.07 20.81 -21.07
C LYS A 147 -17.44 19.65 -20.27
N GLY A 148 -16.53 19.93 -19.36
CA GLY A 148 -15.83 18.96 -18.52
C GLY A 148 -15.59 19.50 -17.12
N ALA A 149 -14.71 18.87 -16.35
CA ALA A 149 -14.35 19.34 -15.02
C ALA A 149 -13.72 20.74 -15.05
N ARG A 150 -12.83 20.97 -16.02
CA ARG A 150 -12.12 22.25 -16.24
C ARG A 150 -12.32 22.81 -17.64
N LYS A 151 -12.82 22.02 -18.62
CA LYS A 151 -13.00 22.42 -20.01
C LYS A 151 -14.18 23.38 -20.14
N SER A 152 -13.93 24.61 -20.55
CA SER A 152 -14.92 25.64 -20.83
C SER A 152 -15.48 25.52 -22.26
N PHE A 153 -16.56 26.22 -22.55
CA PHE A 153 -17.01 26.45 -23.91
C PHE A 153 -16.09 27.47 -24.60
N GLN A 154 -15.89 27.29 -25.89
CA GLN A 154 -15.14 28.24 -26.68
C GLN A 154 -16.07 29.42 -27.02
N PHE A 155 -15.61 30.63 -26.74
CA PHE A 155 -16.31 31.81 -27.19
C PHE A 155 -15.99 32.05 -28.67
N SER A 156 -17.02 32.18 -29.50
CA SER A 156 -16.87 32.70 -30.86
C SER A 156 -17.17 34.20 -30.85
N LYS A 157 -16.23 35.03 -31.25
CA LYS A 157 -16.49 36.44 -31.59
C LYS A 157 -17.25 36.46 -32.92
N ARG A 158 -18.41 37.07 -32.95
CA ARG A 158 -19.07 37.55 -34.19
C ARG A 158 -18.52 38.92 -34.50
#